data_5f7ba61c3f239737e327ebe9f57a6ed5
#
_entry.id   5f7ba61c3f239737e327ebe9f57a6ed5
#
_cell.length_a   1.000
_cell.length_b   1.000
_cell.length_c   1.000
_cell.angle_alpha   90.00
_cell.angle_beta   90.00
_cell.angle_gamma   90.00
#
_symmetry.space_group_name_H-M   'P 1'
#
loop_
_entity.id
_entity.type
_entity.pdbx_description
1 polymer ?
#
loop_
_entity_poly.entity_id
_entity_poly.type
_entity_poly.pdbx_seq_one_letter_code
_entity_poly.pdbx_strand_id
1 'polypeptide(L)'
;MKTIDMTVLGMDCAACASALERSLRKKSGVQRTSADYPTGKIHLTYSDDGVSLEDIVIYVKKAGYRVPMEEADIALSEGADVDAVKDALLKVYGVCDAVDLPDRKLMVTFRPVGLDSRTLLDAVRETGCDAEVTDFRAGEEYHQLDTRMQLLRTLVTSAGLTAPLMLELHPKTQFVLGTALQFGPGRFFHAGALRNIKNRSFGMDILVSLSSSIIYLYSSFTALTRKRNFTLYFTSQGVLVSLILFGKYMEQVAVGEAGS
;
A
#
# COMPACT_ATOMS: atom_id res chain seq x y z
N MET A 1 21.19 20.05 3.83
CA MET A 1 20.91 18.66 3.38
C MET A 1 20.27 17.91 4.52
N LYS A 2 19.11 17.30 4.28
CA LYS A 2 18.41 16.47 5.25
C LYS A 2 18.25 15.06 4.70
N THR A 3 18.38 14.06 5.57
CA THR A 3 18.09 12.67 5.25
C THR A 3 16.90 12.24 6.06
N ILE A 4 15.93 11.64 5.41
CA ILE A 4 14.71 11.13 6.05
C ILE A 4 14.45 9.69 5.62
N ASP A 5 13.84 8.97 6.53
CA ASP A 5 13.24 7.67 6.28
C ASP A 5 11.73 7.84 6.27
N MET A 6 11.09 7.27 5.29
CA MET A 6 9.66 7.39 5.07
C MET A 6 9.06 6.06 4.66
N THR A 7 8.00 5.64 5.34
CA THR A 7 7.22 4.49 4.93
C THR A 7 6.29 4.84 3.79
N VAL A 8 6.28 4.00 2.76
CA VAL A 8 5.44 4.16 1.57
C VAL A 8 4.73 2.86 1.24
N LEU A 9 3.42 2.94 1.18
CA LEU A 9 2.54 1.82 0.91
C LEU A 9 2.22 1.69 -0.58
N GLY A 10 2.08 0.44 -1.02
CA GLY A 10 1.77 0.10 -2.40
C GLY A 10 3.00 -0.12 -3.28
N MET A 11 4.18 -0.31 -2.67
CA MET A 11 5.36 -0.82 -3.35
C MET A 11 5.35 -2.35 -3.35
N ASP A 12 4.54 -2.94 -4.21
CA ASP A 12 4.28 -4.39 -4.19
C ASP A 12 5.33 -5.21 -4.96
N CYS A 13 6.40 -4.57 -5.46
CA CYS A 13 7.44 -5.24 -6.24
C CYS A 13 8.71 -4.38 -6.39
N ALA A 14 9.85 -5.01 -6.65
CA ALA A 14 11.13 -4.31 -6.90
C ALA A 14 11.05 -3.31 -8.07
N ALA A 15 10.26 -3.61 -9.11
CA ALA A 15 10.04 -2.68 -10.23
C ALA A 15 9.25 -1.44 -9.78
N CYS A 16 8.33 -1.58 -8.83
CA CYS A 16 7.57 -0.48 -8.24
C CYS A 16 8.48 0.44 -7.43
N ALA A 17 9.34 -0.13 -6.57
CA ALA A 17 10.34 0.61 -5.81
C ALA A 17 11.29 1.40 -6.75
N SER A 18 11.85 0.74 -7.75
CA SER A 18 12.71 1.38 -8.75
C SER A 18 12.00 2.48 -9.55
N ALA A 19 10.71 2.34 -9.82
CA ALA A 19 9.92 3.37 -10.49
C ALA A 19 9.73 4.61 -9.62
N LEU A 20 9.44 4.39 -8.33
CA LEU A 20 9.29 5.47 -7.37
C LEU A 20 10.62 6.20 -7.14
N GLU A 21 11.74 5.48 -6.99
CA GLU A 21 13.08 6.08 -6.93
C GLU A 21 13.36 6.98 -8.13
N ARG A 22 13.13 6.46 -9.36
CA ARG A 22 13.33 7.24 -10.59
C ARG A 22 12.44 8.48 -10.66
N SER A 23 11.21 8.37 -10.16
CA SER A 23 10.26 9.49 -10.13
C SER A 23 10.71 10.59 -9.17
N LEU A 24 11.15 10.21 -7.97
CA LEU A 24 11.64 11.14 -6.95
C LEU A 24 12.98 11.77 -7.36
N ARG A 25 13.92 10.98 -7.89
CA ARG A 25 15.24 11.46 -8.34
C ARG A 25 15.18 12.52 -9.45
N LYS A 26 14.09 12.56 -10.21
CA LYS A 26 13.87 13.60 -11.24
C LYS A 26 13.45 14.95 -10.67
N LYS A 27 13.19 15.03 -9.36
CA LYS A 27 12.72 16.25 -8.73
C LYS A 27 13.91 17.12 -8.31
N SER A 28 13.79 18.42 -8.58
CA SER A 28 14.76 19.40 -8.11
C SER A 28 14.83 19.34 -6.58
N GLY A 29 16.03 19.34 -6.02
CA GLY A 29 16.26 19.24 -4.59
C GLY A 29 16.46 17.82 -4.05
N VAL A 30 16.02 16.76 -4.76
CA VAL A 30 16.29 15.37 -4.38
C VAL A 30 17.64 14.93 -4.90
N GLN A 31 18.51 14.50 -3.99
CA GLN A 31 19.89 14.13 -4.32
C GLN A 31 20.09 12.61 -4.38
N ARG A 32 19.58 11.90 -3.38
CA ARG A 32 19.69 10.46 -3.28
C ARG A 32 18.38 9.86 -2.83
N THR A 33 18.00 8.75 -3.43
CA THR A 33 16.78 8.01 -3.11
C THR A 33 17.10 6.53 -3.21
N SER A 34 16.73 5.77 -2.19
CA SER A 34 16.77 4.31 -2.17
C SER A 34 15.44 3.82 -1.62
N ALA A 35 14.75 2.95 -2.33
CA ALA A 35 13.49 2.36 -1.91
C ALA A 35 13.65 0.86 -1.73
N ASP A 36 13.26 0.39 -0.58
CA ASP A 36 13.23 -1.02 -0.21
C ASP A 36 11.78 -1.52 -0.21
N TYR A 37 11.41 -2.33 -1.20
CA TYR A 37 10.04 -2.79 -1.34
C TYR A 37 9.62 -3.81 -0.27
N PRO A 38 10.51 -4.71 0.23
CA PRO A 38 10.14 -5.62 1.30
C PRO A 38 9.72 -4.92 2.58
N THR A 39 10.45 -3.88 2.99
CA THR A 39 10.13 -3.10 4.19
C THR A 39 9.17 -1.94 3.94
N GLY A 40 8.89 -1.60 2.67
CA GLY A 40 8.09 -0.43 2.33
C GLY A 40 8.79 0.91 2.62
N LYS A 41 10.08 0.92 2.95
CA LYS A 41 10.82 2.12 3.36
C LYS A 41 11.51 2.80 2.19
N ILE A 42 11.54 4.12 2.24
CA ILE A 42 12.34 4.96 1.35
C ILE A 42 13.30 5.79 2.18
N HIS A 43 14.58 5.65 1.87
CA HIS A 43 15.65 6.53 2.36
C HIS A 43 15.87 7.65 1.36
N LEU A 44 15.69 8.89 1.77
CA LEU A 44 15.72 10.05 0.88
C LEU A 44 16.62 11.14 1.46
N THR A 45 17.57 11.61 0.63
CA THR A 45 18.41 12.79 0.93
C THR A 45 17.99 13.94 0.01
N TYR A 46 17.64 15.08 0.60
CA TYR A 46 17.16 16.25 -0.13
C TYR A 46 17.69 17.56 0.47
N SER A 47 17.54 18.66 -0.30
CA SER A 47 17.86 20.01 0.12
C SER A 47 16.58 20.83 0.26
N ASP A 48 16.37 21.45 1.39
CA ASP A 48 15.20 22.31 1.66
C ASP A 48 15.09 23.51 0.69
N ASP A 49 16.22 23.93 0.10
CA ASP A 49 16.21 25.03 -0.88
C ASP A 49 15.52 24.66 -2.21
N GLY A 50 15.33 23.36 -2.47
CA GLY A 50 14.81 22.87 -3.76
C GLY A 50 13.51 22.11 -3.69
N VAL A 51 13.15 21.50 -2.55
CA VAL A 51 11.93 20.71 -2.37
C VAL A 51 11.54 20.65 -0.90
N SER A 52 10.28 20.88 -0.61
CA SER A 52 9.75 20.70 0.74
C SER A 52 9.36 19.25 1.01
N LEU A 53 9.23 18.90 2.29
CA LEU A 53 8.76 17.58 2.71
C LEU A 53 7.34 17.30 2.21
N GLU A 54 6.48 18.33 2.17
CA GLU A 54 5.12 18.26 1.62
C GLU A 54 5.12 17.92 0.14
N ASP A 55 6.01 18.55 -0.63
CA ASP A 55 6.16 18.26 -2.05
C ASP A 55 6.55 16.80 -2.29
N ILE A 56 7.45 16.26 -1.47
CA ILE A 56 7.85 14.86 -1.53
C ILE A 56 6.64 13.95 -1.29
N VAL A 57 5.84 14.19 -0.25
CA VAL A 57 4.61 13.43 0.02
C VAL A 57 3.61 13.55 -1.13
N ILE A 58 3.45 14.76 -1.71
CA ILE A 58 2.59 14.98 -2.87
C ILE A 58 3.10 14.20 -4.09
N TYR A 59 4.41 14.15 -4.31
CA TYR A 59 5.00 13.40 -5.43
C TYR A 59 4.80 11.90 -5.25
N VAL A 60 4.96 11.36 -4.03
CA VAL A 60 4.66 9.96 -3.72
C VAL A 60 3.19 9.64 -4.02
N LYS A 61 2.26 10.51 -3.58
CA LYS A 61 0.83 10.36 -3.86
C LYS A 61 0.51 10.45 -5.36
N LYS A 62 1.10 11.40 -6.10
CA LYS A 62 0.92 11.53 -7.55
C LYS A 62 1.45 10.32 -8.32
N ALA A 63 2.47 9.66 -7.81
CA ALA A 63 2.97 8.39 -8.34
C ALA A 63 2.06 7.19 -8.02
N GLY A 64 0.96 7.40 -7.29
CA GLY A 64 -0.03 6.37 -6.97
C GLY A 64 0.31 5.51 -5.75
N TYR A 65 1.25 5.98 -4.94
CA TYR A 65 1.61 5.39 -3.64
C TYR A 65 0.99 6.17 -2.50
N ARG A 66 1.03 5.60 -1.29
CA ARG A 66 0.48 6.24 -0.09
C ARG A 66 1.55 6.34 0.98
N VAL A 67 1.54 7.42 1.73
CA VAL A 67 2.29 7.56 2.98
C VAL A 67 1.30 7.27 4.09
N PRO A 68 1.50 6.25 4.94
CA PRO A 68 0.60 5.94 6.04
C PRO A 68 0.56 7.10 7.04
N MET A 69 -0.48 7.14 7.85
CA MET A 69 -0.51 7.92 9.08
C MET A 69 -0.20 6.97 10.23
N GLU A 70 0.47 7.47 11.24
CA GLU A 70 0.74 6.78 12.49
C GLU A 70 -0.02 7.45 13.61
N GLU A 71 -0.33 6.70 14.65
CA GLU A 71 -1.01 7.16 15.83
C GLU A 71 -0.12 6.89 17.04
N ALA A 72 0.01 7.88 17.92
CA ALA A 72 0.69 7.72 19.19
C ALA A 72 -0.23 8.19 20.32
N ASP A 73 -0.38 7.36 21.33
CA ASP A 73 -1.08 7.73 22.56
C ASP A 73 -0.05 8.31 23.55
N ILE A 74 -0.20 9.60 23.85
CA ILE A 74 0.68 10.34 24.75
C ILE A 74 -0.05 10.54 26.08
N ALA A 75 0.48 9.99 27.16
CA ALA A 75 0.00 10.24 28.52
C ALA A 75 0.65 11.50 29.08
N LEU A 76 -0.17 12.42 29.59
CA LEU A 76 0.26 13.68 30.16
C LEU A 76 0.36 13.60 31.69
N SER A 77 1.35 14.28 32.28
CA SER A 77 1.53 14.41 33.72
C SER A 77 0.35 15.13 34.40
N GLU A 78 0.20 14.93 35.71
CA GLU A 78 -0.78 15.65 36.51
C GLU A 78 -0.46 17.16 36.51
N GLY A 79 -1.46 17.98 36.10
CA GLY A 79 -1.31 19.45 36.03
C GLY A 79 -1.00 19.98 34.61
N ALA A 80 -0.80 19.12 33.63
CA ALA A 80 -0.62 19.57 32.26
C ALA A 80 -1.87 20.28 31.70
N ASP A 81 -1.65 21.39 31.02
CA ASP A 81 -2.68 22.07 30.24
C ASP A 81 -2.82 21.36 28.90
N VAL A 82 -3.90 20.56 28.78
CA VAL A 82 -4.15 19.70 27.61
C VAL A 82 -4.30 20.52 26.34
N ASP A 83 -4.94 21.69 26.41
CA ASP A 83 -5.15 22.57 25.26
C ASP A 83 -3.83 23.17 24.77
N ALA A 84 -2.97 23.62 25.71
CA ALA A 84 -1.65 24.13 25.36
C ALA A 84 -0.74 23.04 24.70
N VAL A 85 -0.78 21.83 25.23
CA VAL A 85 -0.04 20.70 24.65
C VAL A 85 -0.56 20.35 23.25
N LYS A 86 -1.88 20.33 23.08
CA LYS A 86 -2.52 20.06 21.80
C LYS A 86 -2.14 21.10 20.74
N ASP A 87 -2.18 22.38 21.10
CA ASP A 87 -1.76 23.48 20.24
C ASP A 87 -0.27 23.41 19.87
N ALA A 88 0.58 22.97 20.80
CA ALA A 88 2.00 22.77 20.54
C ALA A 88 2.22 21.61 19.56
N LEU A 89 1.56 20.48 19.79
CA LEU A 89 1.63 19.31 18.90
C LEU A 89 1.12 19.61 17.49
N LEU A 90 0.02 20.34 17.35
CA LEU A 90 -0.54 20.71 16.03
C LEU A 90 0.38 21.66 15.25
N LYS A 91 1.32 22.36 15.91
CA LYS A 91 2.35 23.16 15.23
C LYS A 91 3.53 22.35 14.75
N VAL A 92 3.69 21.12 15.23
CA VAL A 92 4.76 20.23 14.78
C VAL A 92 4.47 19.81 13.36
N TYR A 93 5.43 20.01 12.49
CA TYR A 93 5.30 19.62 11.09
C TYR A 93 5.06 18.10 10.95
N GLY A 94 3.99 17.72 10.28
CA GLY A 94 3.62 16.32 10.08
C GLY A 94 2.52 15.81 11.01
N VAL A 95 2.24 16.49 12.10
CA VAL A 95 1.05 16.19 12.93
C VAL A 95 -0.19 16.63 12.16
N CYS A 96 -1.17 15.76 12.09
CA CYS A 96 -2.40 15.95 11.33
C CYS A 96 -3.59 16.22 12.25
N ASP A 97 -3.61 15.59 13.41
CA ASP A 97 -4.70 15.70 14.37
C ASP A 97 -4.22 15.32 15.79
N ALA A 98 -4.88 15.86 16.82
CA ALA A 98 -4.66 15.51 18.21
C ALA A 98 -6.02 15.46 18.93
N VAL A 99 -6.42 14.27 19.36
CA VAL A 99 -7.73 14.00 19.95
C VAL A 99 -7.58 13.62 21.42
N ASP A 100 -8.44 14.20 22.26
CA ASP A 100 -8.46 13.91 23.68
C ASP A 100 -9.00 12.51 23.94
N LEU A 101 -8.26 11.71 24.70
CA LEU A 101 -8.68 10.41 25.20
C LEU A 101 -8.98 10.49 26.71
N PRO A 102 -9.75 9.52 27.24
CA PRO A 102 -9.90 9.35 28.69
C PRO A 102 -8.52 9.19 29.37
N ASP A 103 -8.48 9.44 30.67
CA ASP A 103 -7.29 9.28 31.51
C ASP A 103 -6.10 10.19 31.14
N ARG A 104 -6.40 11.43 30.71
CA ARG A 104 -5.39 12.45 30.34
C ARG A 104 -4.40 11.98 29.29
N LYS A 105 -4.90 11.30 28.29
CA LYS A 105 -4.13 10.90 27.12
C LYS A 105 -4.55 11.71 25.91
N LEU A 106 -3.60 11.94 25.03
CA LEU A 106 -3.82 12.52 23.70
C LEU A 106 -3.46 11.48 22.65
N MET A 107 -4.39 11.19 21.76
CA MET A 107 -4.10 10.44 20.55
C MET A 107 -3.65 11.41 19.46
N VAL A 108 -2.41 11.30 19.06
CA VAL A 108 -1.79 12.16 18.03
C VAL A 108 -1.67 11.36 16.73
N THR A 109 -2.36 11.83 15.70
CA THR A 109 -2.26 11.27 14.35
C THR A 109 -1.25 12.09 13.54
N PHE A 110 -0.21 11.46 13.03
CA PHE A 110 0.86 12.13 12.29
C PHE A 110 1.35 11.31 11.11
N ARG A 111 2.06 11.96 10.20
CA ARG A 111 2.79 11.29 9.12
C ARG A 111 4.21 11.02 9.56
N PRO A 112 4.70 9.77 9.52
CA PRO A 112 6.06 9.40 9.91
C PRO A 112 7.07 9.85 8.85
N VAL A 113 7.17 11.14 8.64
CA VAL A 113 8.06 11.73 7.64
C VAL A 113 9.06 12.63 8.36
N GLY A 114 10.15 12.02 8.84
CA GLY A 114 11.14 12.69 9.66
C GLY A 114 10.62 13.05 11.08
N LEU A 115 9.51 12.48 11.49
CA LEU A 115 8.92 12.58 12.82
C LEU A 115 9.10 11.25 13.54
N ASP A 116 9.71 11.29 14.70
CA ASP A 116 9.78 10.19 15.64
C ASP A 116 9.08 10.54 16.96
N SER A 117 8.88 9.55 17.80
CA SER A 117 8.28 9.74 19.11
C SER A 117 9.04 10.75 20.00
N ARG A 118 10.35 10.92 19.78
CA ARG A 118 11.16 11.88 20.53
C ARG A 118 10.80 13.30 20.16
N THR A 119 10.63 13.61 18.88
CA THR A 119 10.23 14.93 18.40
C THR A 119 8.85 15.33 18.94
N LEU A 120 7.91 14.39 19.05
CA LEU A 120 6.60 14.64 19.67
C LEU A 120 6.73 14.94 21.16
N LEU A 121 7.54 14.14 21.89
CA LEU A 121 7.79 14.37 23.31
C LEU A 121 8.53 15.70 23.58
N ASP A 122 9.48 16.06 22.73
CA ASP A 122 10.20 17.33 22.87
C ASP A 122 9.26 18.54 22.69
N ALA A 123 8.32 18.46 21.73
CA ALA A 123 7.29 19.49 21.57
C ALA A 123 6.35 19.60 22.79
N VAL A 124 6.03 18.49 23.46
CA VAL A 124 5.27 18.51 24.71
C VAL A 124 6.09 19.11 25.85
N ARG A 125 7.37 18.76 25.96
CA ARG A 125 8.28 19.29 26.97
C ARG A 125 8.48 20.81 26.86
N GLU A 126 8.45 21.37 25.65
CA GLU A 126 8.49 22.81 25.43
C GLU A 126 7.31 23.55 26.08
N THR A 127 6.18 22.89 26.34
CA THR A 127 5.04 23.44 27.11
C THR A 127 5.23 23.36 28.63
N GLY A 128 6.36 22.83 29.12
CA GLY A 128 6.65 22.64 30.53
C GLY A 128 5.99 21.40 31.14
N CYS A 129 5.47 20.50 30.34
CA CYS A 129 4.80 19.28 30.77
C CYS A 129 5.66 18.04 30.51
N ASP A 130 5.68 17.08 31.43
CA ASP A 130 6.22 15.77 31.20
C ASP A 130 5.16 14.87 30.57
N ALA A 131 5.59 14.10 29.58
CA ALA A 131 4.73 13.18 28.87
C ALA A 131 5.48 11.88 28.53
N GLU A 132 4.72 10.80 28.42
CA GLU A 132 5.22 9.49 28.02
C GLU A 132 4.36 8.94 26.89
N VAL A 133 5.00 8.34 25.88
CA VAL A 133 4.29 7.59 24.84
C VAL A 133 3.89 6.25 25.42
N THR A 134 2.61 6.02 25.62
CA THR A 134 2.07 4.79 26.23
C THR A 134 1.74 3.72 25.20
N ASP A 135 1.36 4.14 24.00
CA ASP A 135 1.10 3.24 22.88
C ASP A 135 1.55 3.91 21.58
N PHE A 136 2.18 3.14 20.72
CA PHE A 136 2.63 3.60 19.42
C PHE A 136 2.08 2.64 18.38
N ARG A 137 1.08 3.09 17.62
CA ARG A 137 0.49 2.33 16.55
C ARG A 137 1.19 2.68 15.25
N ALA A 138 2.25 1.93 14.93
CA ALA A 138 2.88 2.03 13.64
C ALA A 138 1.83 1.71 12.57
N GLY A 139 1.51 2.67 11.74
CA GLY A 139 0.58 2.48 10.61
C GLY A 139 1.02 1.35 9.66
N GLU A 140 2.27 0.92 9.76
CA GLU A 140 2.85 -0.21 9.05
C GLU A 140 2.20 -1.55 9.47
N GLU A 141 2.09 -1.83 10.76
CA GLU A 141 1.63 -3.14 11.26
C GLU A 141 0.14 -3.35 10.95
N TYR A 142 -0.67 -2.32 11.22
CA TYR A 142 -2.09 -2.36 10.87
C TYR A 142 -2.30 -2.50 9.37
N HIS A 143 -1.47 -1.83 8.57
CA HIS A 143 -1.58 -1.84 7.11
C HIS A 143 -1.07 -3.14 6.49
N GLN A 144 -0.03 -3.76 7.06
CA GLN A 144 0.45 -5.08 6.62
C GLN A 144 -0.61 -6.15 6.90
N LEU A 145 -1.24 -6.13 8.07
CA LEU A 145 -2.34 -7.03 8.42
C LEU A 145 -3.54 -6.85 7.47
N ASP A 146 -3.95 -5.60 7.19
CA ASP A 146 -5.06 -5.32 6.29
C ASP A 146 -4.74 -5.76 4.85
N THR A 147 -3.55 -5.47 4.35
CA THR A 147 -3.09 -5.90 3.02
C THR A 147 -3.04 -7.42 2.91
N ARG A 148 -2.51 -8.11 3.93
CA ARG A 148 -2.45 -9.57 4.00
C ARG A 148 -3.86 -10.19 4.00
N MET A 149 -4.78 -9.62 4.78
CA MET A 149 -6.17 -10.08 4.83
C MET A 149 -6.92 -9.82 3.51
N GLN A 150 -6.66 -8.69 2.84
CA GLN A 150 -7.23 -8.39 1.52
C GLN A 150 -6.70 -9.36 0.45
N LEU A 151 -5.40 -9.66 0.45
CA LEU A 151 -4.81 -10.66 -0.45
C LEU A 151 -5.39 -12.05 -0.20
N LEU A 152 -5.51 -12.47 1.07
CA LEU A 152 -6.09 -13.76 1.42
C LEU A 152 -7.56 -13.86 0.96
N ARG A 153 -8.38 -12.83 1.20
CA ARG A 153 -9.77 -12.79 0.73
C ARG A 153 -9.84 -12.87 -0.81
N THR A 154 -8.98 -12.13 -1.50
CA THR A 154 -8.92 -12.13 -2.97
C THR A 154 -8.47 -13.50 -3.49
N LEU A 155 -7.51 -14.15 -2.85
CA LEU A 155 -7.05 -15.50 -3.17
C LEU A 155 -8.17 -16.53 -2.96
N VAL A 156 -8.84 -16.52 -1.82
CA VAL A 156 -9.95 -17.44 -1.51
C VAL A 156 -11.09 -17.27 -2.51
N THR A 157 -11.46 -16.04 -2.84
CA THR A 157 -12.50 -15.78 -3.86
C THR A 157 -12.07 -16.22 -5.25
N SER A 158 -10.81 -16.02 -5.63
CA SER A 158 -10.26 -16.48 -6.91
C SER A 158 -10.28 -18.01 -7.00
N ALA A 159 -9.80 -18.71 -5.97
CA ALA A 159 -9.79 -20.17 -5.89
C ALA A 159 -11.22 -20.73 -5.90
N GLY A 160 -12.15 -20.12 -5.17
CA GLY A 160 -13.56 -20.51 -5.13
C GLY A 160 -14.28 -20.35 -6.47
N LEU A 161 -13.91 -19.35 -7.28
CA LEU A 161 -14.42 -19.18 -8.64
C LEU A 161 -13.74 -20.12 -9.64
N THR A 162 -12.48 -20.47 -9.40
CA THR A 162 -11.70 -21.35 -10.29
C THR A 162 -12.08 -22.81 -10.13
N ALA A 163 -12.36 -23.26 -8.90
CA ALA A 163 -12.70 -24.66 -8.62
C ALA A 163 -13.88 -25.18 -9.49
N PRO A 164 -15.04 -24.50 -9.58
CA PRO A 164 -16.12 -24.96 -10.45
C PRO A 164 -15.78 -24.88 -11.94
N LEU A 165 -14.86 -23.99 -12.37
CA LEU A 165 -14.42 -23.93 -13.77
C LEU A 165 -13.66 -25.20 -14.21
N MET A 166 -13.11 -25.98 -13.27
CA MET A 166 -12.45 -27.25 -13.55
C MET A 166 -13.44 -28.38 -13.88
N LEU A 167 -14.74 -28.21 -13.62
CA LEU A 167 -15.77 -29.23 -13.78
C LEU A 167 -16.44 -29.25 -15.17
N GLU A 168 -15.80 -28.75 -16.21
CA GLU A 168 -16.31 -28.75 -17.61
C GLU A 168 -17.80 -28.27 -17.72
N LEU A 169 -18.13 -27.18 -17.04
CA LEU A 169 -19.47 -26.63 -17.01
C LEU A 169 -19.92 -26.12 -18.38
N HIS A 170 -21.23 -25.93 -18.54
CA HIS A 170 -21.80 -25.36 -19.75
C HIS A 170 -21.13 -24.02 -20.11
N PRO A 171 -20.86 -23.71 -21.39
CA PRO A 171 -20.11 -22.53 -21.84
C PRO A 171 -20.63 -21.19 -21.27
N LYS A 172 -21.95 -21.05 -21.10
CA LYS A 172 -22.53 -19.85 -20.51
C LYS A 172 -22.16 -19.70 -19.02
N THR A 173 -22.14 -20.78 -18.28
CA THR A 173 -21.75 -20.79 -16.86
C THR A 173 -20.25 -20.47 -16.72
N GLN A 174 -19.41 -21.05 -17.57
CA GLN A 174 -17.99 -20.71 -17.61
C GLN A 174 -17.74 -19.25 -17.96
N PHE A 175 -18.52 -18.67 -18.88
CA PHE A 175 -18.45 -17.24 -19.21
C PHE A 175 -18.79 -16.35 -18.02
N VAL A 176 -19.88 -16.66 -17.28
CA VAL A 176 -20.27 -15.88 -16.08
C VAL A 176 -19.18 -15.97 -15.00
N LEU A 177 -18.69 -17.17 -14.70
CA LEU A 177 -17.63 -17.37 -13.70
C LEU A 177 -16.32 -16.71 -14.12
N GLY A 178 -15.92 -16.83 -15.39
CA GLY A 178 -14.73 -16.17 -15.94
C GLY A 178 -14.83 -14.66 -15.90
N THR A 179 -16.04 -14.11 -16.13
CA THR A 179 -16.30 -12.66 -16.01
C THR A 179 -16.20 -12.22 -14.55
N ALA A 180 -16.78 -12.97 -13.61
CA ALA A 180 -16.66 -12.69 -12.18
C ALA A 180 -15.21 -12.72 -11.72
N LEU A 181 -14.42 -13.67 -12.23
CA LEU A 181 -12.99 -13.79 -11.93
C LEU A 181 -12.18 -12.64 -12.52
N GLN A 182 -12.47 -12.22 -13.77
CA GLN A 182 -11.75 -11.12 -14.43
C GLN A 182 -11.96 -9.77 -13.73
N PHE A 183 -13.20 -9.45 -13.37
CA PHE A 183 -13.56 -8.14 -12.78
C PHE A 183 -13.60 -8.14 -11.25
N GLY A 184 -13.63 -9.30 -10.60
CA GLY A 184 -13.47 -9.47 -9.16
C GLY A 184 -11.99 -9.55 -8.77
N PRO A 185 -11.44 -10.77 -8.59
CA PRO A 185 -10.04 -10.95 -8.22
C PRO A 185 -9.04 -10.36 -9.22
N GLY A 186 -9.31 -10.43 -10.52
CA GLY A 186 -8.49 -9.88 -11.60
C GLY A 186 -8.31 -8.36 -11.53
N ARG A 187 -9.26 -7.63 -10.92
CA ARG A 187 -9.18 -6.18 -10.73
C ARG A 187 -7.91 -5.75 -9.99
N PHE A 188 -7.41 -6.59 -9.10
CA PHE A 188 -6.16 -6.34 -8.38
C PHE A 188 -5.01 -6.09 -9.36
N PHE A 189 -4.84 -6.97 -10.36
CA PHE A 189 -3.78 -6.85 -11.36
C PHE A 189 -4.04 -5.72 -12.37
N HIS A 190 -5.29 -5.47 -12.73
CA HIS A 190 -5.63 -4.37 -13.63
C HIS A 190 -5.31 -3.00 -13.02
N ALA A 191 -5.61 -2.82 -11.74
CA ALA A 191 -5.27 -1.59 -11.01
C ALA A 191 -3.75 -1.41 -10.89
N GLY A 192 -3.00 -2.47 -10.58
CA GLY A 192 -1.54 -2.47 -10.57
C GLY A 192 -0.94 -2.16 -11.94
N ALA A 193 -1.46 -2.77 -13.00
CA ALA A 193 -1.03 -2.53 -14.37
C ALA A 193 -1.23 -1.06 -14.80
N LEU A 194 -2.39 -0.46 -14.51
CA LEU A 194 -2.66 0.94 -14.81
C LEU A 194 -1.67 1.86 -14.08
N ARG A 195 -1.41 1.60 -12.78
CA ARG A 195 -0.43 2.33 -11.98
C ARG A 195 0.97 2.23 -12.60
N ASN A 196 1.38 1.03 -12.98
CA ASN A 196 2.69 0.78 -13.59
C ASN A 196 2.83 1.48 -14.94
N ILE A 197 1.82 1.45 -15.80
CA ILE A 197 1.81 2.16 -17.10
C ILE A 197 1.93 3.67 -16.88
N LYS A 198 1.17 4.24 -15.93
CA LYS A 198 1.23 5.67 -15.60
C LYS A 198 2.63 6.09 -15.13
N ASN A 199 3.31 5.23 -14.39
CA ASN A 199 4.66 5.48 -13.87
C ASN A 199 5.77 5.07 -14.86
N ARG A 200 5.41 4.66 -16.09
CA ARG A 200 6.34 4.14 -17.12
C ARG A 200 7.23 3.02 -16.56
N SER A 201 6.66 2.17 -15.76
CA SER A 201 7.32 1.01 -15.15
C SER A 201 6.72 -0.27 -15.72
N PHE A 202 7.57 -1.23 -16.05
CA PHE A 202 7.14 -2.55 -16.48
C PHE A 202 7.20 -3.51 -15.30
N GLY A 203 6.05 -3.77 -14.69
CA GLY A 203 5.91 -4.69 -13.58
C GLY A 203 5.16 -5.96 -13.97
N MET A 204 5.22 -6.96 -13.09
CA MET A 204 4.52 -8.23 -13.22
C MET A 204 3.00 -8.05 -13.45
N ASP A 205 2.39 -7.04 -12.82
CA ASP A 205 0.95 -6.78 -12.93
C ASP A 205 0.50 -6.47 -14.38
N ILE A 206 1.38 -5.83 -15.19
CA ILE A 206 1.08 -5.58 -16.62
C ILE A 206 1.00 -6.90 -17.38
N LEU A 207 1.94 -7.81 -17.17
CA LEU A 207 1.97 -9.11 -17.86
C LEU A 207 0.76 -9.96 -17.47
N VAL A 208 0.44 -10.00 -16.17
CA VAL A 208 -0.71 -10.77 -15.67
C VAL A 208 -2.03 -10.17 -16.17
N SER A 209 -2.18 -8.85 -16.10
CA SER A 209 -3.36 -8.15 -16.60
C SER A 209 -3.57 -8.36 -18.09
N LEU A 210 -2.49 -8.26 -18.89
CA LEU A 210 -2.54 -8.47 -20.33
C LEU A 210 -2.89 -9.93 -20.66
N SER A 211 -2.19 -10.89 -20.07
CA SER A 211 -2.41 -12.33 -20.30
C SER A 211 -3.82 -12.74 -19.94
N SER A 212 -4.30 -12.37 -18.74
CA SER A 212 -5.66 -12.69 -18.30
C SER A 212 -6.72 -12.05 -19.18
N SER A 213 -6.49 -10.82 -19.66
CA SER A 213 -7.41 -10.13 -20.57
C SER A 213 -7.49 -10.80 -21.95
N ILE A 214 -6.36 -11.23 -22.51
CA ILE A 214 -6.34 -11.94 -23.78
C ILE A 214 -7.09 -13.28 -23.67
N ILE A 215 -6.82 -14.06 -22.62
CA ILE A 215 -7.50 -15.33 -22.35
C ILE A 215 -8.99 -15.11 -22.19
N TYR A 216 -9.39 -14.08 -21.42
CA TYR A 216 -10.78 -13.75 -21.19
C TYR A 216 -11.50 -13.34 -22.49
N LEU A 217 -10.92 -12.44 -23.29
CA LEU A 217 -11.51 -11.98 -24.54
C LEU A 217 -11.68 -13.11 -25.53
N TYR A 218 -10.65 -13.94 -25.71
CA TYR A 218 -10.71 -15.12 -26.58
C TYR A 218 -11.80 -16.10 -26.16
N SER A 219 -11.82 -16.47 -24.87
CA SER A 219 -12.80 -17.44 -24.35
C SER A 219 -14.23 -16.88 -24.39
N SER A 220 -14.39 -15.57 -24.13
CA SER A 220 -15.69 -14.89 -24.22
C SER A 220 -16.21 -14.87 -25.65
N PHE A 221 -15.36 -14.52 -26.62
CA PHE A 221 -15.72 -14.56 -28.03
C PHE A 221 -16.15 -15.95 -28.47
N THR A 222 -15.40 -16.97 -28.05
CA THR A 222 -15.70 -18.38 -28.35
C THR A 222 -17.01 -18.84 -27.71
N ALA A 223 -17.25 -18.50 -26.45
CA ALA A 223 -18.47 -18.87 -25.72
C ALA A 223 -19.73 -18.23 -26.33
N LEU A 224 -19.62 -16.99 -26.83
CA LEU A 224 -20.74 -16.25 -27.43
C LEU A 224 -21.04 -16.67 -28.87
N THR A 225 -20.02 -17.03 -29.66
CA THR A 225 -20.18 -17.39 -31.08
C THR A 225 -20.64 -18.82 -31.31
N ARG A 226 -20.84 -19.62 -30.25
CA ARG A 226 -21.29 -21.04 -30.30
C ARG A 226 -20.51 -21.92 -31.28
N LYS A 227 -19.29 -21.61 -31.61
CA LYS A 227 -18.46 -22.47 -32.47
C LYS A 227 -18.01 -23.73 -31.69
N ARG A 228 -18.57 -24.85 -32.05
CA ARG A 228 -18.49 -26.14 -31.33
C ARG A 228 -17.07 -26.75 -31.23
N ASN A 229 -16.10 -26.21 -31.93
CA ASN A 229 -14.75 -26.78 -32.05
C ASN A 229 -13.66 -25.94 -31.38
N PHE A 230 -14.00 -24.97 -30.53
CA PHE A 230 -13.01 -24.14 -29.86
C PHE A 230 -12.99 -24.39 -28.35
N THR A 231 -11.78 -24.49 -27.81
CA THR A 231 -11.55 -24.73 -26.39
C THR A 231 -11.74 -23.42 -25.60
N LEU A 232 -12.44 -23.49 -24.48
CA LEU A 232 -12.59 -22.39 -23.52
C LEU A 232 -11.42 -22.43 -22.53
N TYR A 233 -10.78 -21.29 -22.31
CA TYR A 233 -9.61 -21.18 -21.43
C TYR A 233 -9.91 -20.45 -20.12
N PHE A 234 -11.18 -20.34 -19.70
CA PHE A 234 -11.52 -19.71 -18.43
C PHE A 234 -10.90 -20.41 -17.21
N THR A 235 -10.76 -21.73 -17.27
CA THR A 235 -10.03 -22.51 -16.24
C THR A 235 -8.57 -22.08 -16.14
N SER A 236 -7.89 -21.97 -17.30
CA SER A 236 -6.49 -21.52 -17.35
C SER A 236 -6.33 -20.10 -16.81
N GLN A 237 -7.29 -19.21 -17.10
CA GLN A 237 -7.33 -17.86 -16.54
C GLN A 237 -7.44 -17.89 -15.01
N GLY A 238 -8.35 -18.73 -14.47
CA GLY A 238 -8.56 -18.87 -13.04
C GLY A 238 -7.32 -19.40 -12.31
N VAL A 239 -6.71 -20.44 -12.86
CA VAL A 239 -5.47 -21.02 -12.32
C VAL A 239 -4.34 -20.00 -12.34
N LEU A 240 -4.15 -19.26 -13.44
CA LEU A 240 -3.14 -18.21 -13.55
C LEU A 240 -3.30 -17.15 -12.46
N VAL A 241 -4.50 -16.59 -12.34
CA VAL A 241 -4.80 -15.53 -11.36
C VAL A 241 -4.63 -16.04 -9.93
N SER A 242 -5.15 -17.23 -9.63
CA SER A 242 -5.05 -17.81 -8.28
C SER A 242 -3.61 -18.14 -7.89
N LEU A 243 -2.82 -18.68 -8.80
CA LEU A 243 -1.43 -19.06 -8.53
C LEU A 243 -0.56 -17.83 -8.28
N ILE A 244 -0.76 -16.76 -9.03
CA ILE A 244 0.00 -15.51 -8.83
C ILE A 244 -0.43 -14.80 -7.55
N LEU A 245 -1.73 -14.80 -7.20
CA LEU A 245 -2.21 -14.28 -5.92
C LEU A 245 -1.64 -15.07 -4.74
N PHE A 246 -1.54 -16.40 -4.88
CA PHE A 246 -0.90 -17.25 -3.88
C PHE A 246 0.58 -16.89 -3.70
N GLY A 247 1.32 -16.71 -4.81
CA GLY A 247 2.71 -16.27 -4.75
C GLY A 247 2.88 -14.93 -4.04
N LYS A 248 2.05 -13.93 -4.35
CA LYS A 248 2.05 -12.63 -3.66
C LYS A 248 1.69 -12.75 -2.17
N TYR A 249 0.75 -13.62 -1.83
CA TYR A 249 0.40 -13.87 -0.42
C TYR A 249 1.58 -14.48 0.34
N MET A 250 2.26 -15.47 -0.22
CA MET A 250 3.44 -16.10 0.39
C MET A 250 4.60 -15.11 0.54
N GLU A 251 4.82 -14.24 -0.44
CA GLU A 251 5.80 -13.15 -0.36
C GLU A 251 5.52 -12.22 0.82
N GLN A 252 4.26 -11.79 1.00
CA GLN A 252 3.86 -10.94 2.14
C GLN A 252 4.00 -11.65 3.49
N VAL A 253 3.77 -12.94 3.56
CA VAL A 253 4.01 -13.74 4.79
C VAL A 253 5.50 -13.76 5.12
N ALA A 254 6.35 -14.07 4.15
CA ALA A 254 7.80 -14.16 4.35
C ALA A 254 8.41 -12.82 4.75
N VAL A 255 7.95 -11.70 4.18
CA VAL A 255 8.41 -10.36 4.54
C VAL A 255 8.00 -9.99 5.96
N GLY A 256 6.77 -10.34 6.39
CA GLY A 256 6.31 -10.07 7.75
C GLY A 256 7.09 -10.84 8.83
N GLU A 257 7.55 -12.06 8.53
CA GLU A 257 8.38 -12.84 9.45
C GLU A 257 9.84 -12.35 9.53
N ALA A 258 10.35 -11.73 8.47
CA ALA A 258 11.71 -11.20 8.45
C ALA A 258 11.83 -9.83 9.15
N GLY A 259 10.72 -9.14 9.38
CA GLY A 259 10.66 -7.81 10.02
C GLY A 259 10.31 -7.83 11.51
N SER A 260 10.00 -8.99 12.08
CA SER A 260 9.78 -9.23 13.51
C SER A 260 11.05 -9.74 14.18
#